data_e8e6a83863afb100eef0f018f5e0e02a
#
_entry.id   e8e6a83863afb100eef0f018f5e0e02a
#
_cell.length_a   1.000
_cell.length_b   1.000
_cell.length_c   1.000
_cell.angle_alpha   90.00
_cell.angle_beta   90.00
_cell.angle_gamma   90.00
#
_symmetry.space_group_name_H-M   'P 1'
#
loop_
_entity.id
_entity.type
_entity.pdbx_description
1 polymer ?
#
loop_
_entity_poly.entity_id
_entity_poly.type
_entity_poly.pdbx_seq_one_letter_code
_entity_poly.pdbx_strand_id
1 'polypeptide(L)'
;MTTCPFVAKAALYMERTADWTPVSPLTTVGMWHQALGEISEDVVRLDGLDKDHLRVVYARRFERHLVSVVTNATCFLRDLGVEDPAAAFVAEWERAAIKHPGMTLDCDGPTDEVRFYALAEEVGEVAASLTYDNANSTGHNADTIAEVTQVGALALAWLVRYQGGNERSEDR
;
A
#
# COMPACT_ATOMS: atom_id res chain seq x y z
N MET A 1 -3.98 25.22 9.25
CA MET A 1 -4.69 24.09 8.63
C MET A 1 -3.81 22.86 8.79
N THR A 2 -4.26 21.85 9.50
CA THR A 2 -3.51 20.60 9.65
C THR A 2 -3.65 19.81 8.34
N THR A 3 -2.54 19.55 7.66
CA THR A 3 -2.52 18.74 6.43
C THR A 3 -3.02 17.33 6.76
N CYS A 4 -3.89 16.77 5.92
CA CYS A 4 -4.35 15.37 6.07
C CYS A 4 -3.14 14.44 6.15
N PRO A 5 -3.07 13.51 7.13
CA PRO A 5 -1.93 12.60 7.30
C PRO A 5 -1.61 11.80 6.05
N PHE A 6 -2.63 11.38 5.30
CA PHE A 6 -2.46 10.66 4.04
C PHE A 6 -1.72 11.52 2.99
N VAL A 7 -2.14 12.76 2.79
CA VAL A 7 -1.52 13.68 1.82
C VAL A 7 -0.07 13.97 2.19
N ALA A 8 0.22 14.22 3.48
CA ALA A 8 1.57 14.46 3.96
C ALA A 8 2.49 13.25 3.73
N LYS A 9 1.98 12.03 3.96
CA LYS A 9 2.74 10.78 3.72
C LYS A 9 2.98 10.54 2.23
N ALA A 10 1.99 10.75 1.37
CA ALA A 10 2.17 10.60 -0.08
C ALA A 10 3.31 11.49 -0.59
N ALA A 11 3.34 12.77 -0.19
CA ALA A 11 4.42 13.70 -0.54
C ALA A 11 5.79 13.22 -0.06
N LEU A 12 5.89 12.66 1.16
CA LEU A 12 7.14 12.14 1.71
C LEU A 12 7.71 10.98 0.85
N TYR A 13 6.86 10.10 0.33
CA TYR A 13 7.34 9.00 -0.52
C TYR A 13 7.79 9.49 -1.90
N MET A 14 7.20 10.57 -2.41
CA MET A 14 7.71 11.23 -3.61
C MET A 14 9.14 11.72 -3.44
N GLU A 15 9.46 12.37 -2.32
CA GLU A 15 10.82 12.85 -2.03
C GLU A 15 11.81 11.68 -1.86
N ARG A 16 11.44 10.65 -1.10
CA ARG A 16 12.29 9.48 -0.82
C ARG A 16 12.65 8.65 -2.06
N THR A 17 11.85 8.73 -3.11
CA THR A 17 12.05 7.97 -4.34
C THR A 17 12.61 8.82 -5.49
N ALA A 18 13.14 10.03 -5.21
CA ALA A 18 13.66 10.93 -6.24
C ALA A 18 14.81 10.32 -7.04
N ASP A 19 15.69 9.57 -6.37
CA ASP A 19 16.90 8.96 -6.96
C ASP A 19 16.72 7.46 -7.28
N TRP A 20 15.47 7.02 -7.47
CA TRP A 20 15.16 5.61 -7.72
C TRP A 20 15.73 5.13 -9.06
N THR A 21 16.32 3.93 -9.07
CA THR A 21 16.71 3.23 -10.29
C THR A 21 15.60 2.28 -10.73
N PRO A 22 15.12 2.36 -11.99
CA PRO A 22 14.07 1.48 -12.51
C PRO A 22 14.41 -0.01 -12.34
N VAL A 23 13.40 -0.78 -11.94
CA VAL A 23 13.49 -2.25 -11.87
C VAL A 23 12.42 -2.87 -12.77
N SER A 24 12.60 -4.14 -13.17
CA SER A 24 11.62 -4.78 -14.03
C SER A 24 10.26 -4.93 -13.31
N PRO A 25 9.13 -4.88 -14.05
CA PRO A 25 7.80 -5.16 -13.47
C PRO A 25 7.74 -6.50 -12.72
N LEU A 26 8.40 -7.54 -13.25
CA LEU A 26 8.51 -8.84 -12.59
C LEU A 26 9.18 -8.73 -11.21
N THR A 27 10.25 -7.93 -11.10
CA THR A 27 10.94 -7.71 -9.82
C THR A 27 10.03 -7.01 -8.84
N THR A 28 9.34 -5.95 -9.25
CA THR A 28 8.40 -5.19 -8.38
C THR A 28 7.26 -6.08 -7.89
N VAL A 29 6.58 -6.80 -8.78
CA VAL A 29 5.49 -7.71 -8.42
C VAL A 29 6.01 -8.83 -7.50
N GLY A 30 7.20 -9.38 -7.78
CA GLY A 30 7.83 -10.37 -6.90
C GLY A 30 8.11 -9.84 -5.49
N MET A 31 8.58 -8.60 -5.37
CA MET A 31 8.79 -7.93 -4.07
C MET A 31 7.47 -7.71 -3.31
N TRP A 32 6.38 -7.36 -4.00
CA TRP A 32 5.06 -7.24 -3.37
C TRP A 32 4.52 -8.57 -2.86
N HIS A 33 4.65 -9.65 -3.64
CA HIS A 33 4.24 -10.99 -3.18
C HIS A 33 5.03 -11.44 -1.94
N GLN A 34 6.34 -11.15 -1.89
CA GLN A 34 7.14 -11.40 -0.70
C GLN A 34 6.63 -10.54 0.47
N ALA A 35 6.41 -9.23 0.28
CA ALA A 35 5.89 -8.34 1.30
C ALA A 35 4.52 -8.79 1.83
N LEU A 36 3.61 -9.25 0.95
CA LEU A 36 2.31 -9.81 1.37
C LEU A 36 2.47 -11.04 2.27
N GLY A 37 3.39 -11.96 1.95
CA GLY A 37 3.69 -13.10 2.81
C GLY A 37 4.13 -12.68 4.21
N GLU A 38 5.04 -11.71 4.30
CA GLU A 38 5.54 -11.16 5.56
C GLU A 38 4.46 -10.38 6.33
N ILE A 39 3.64 -9.57 5.63
CA ILE A 39 2.52 -8.83 6.21
C ILE A 39 1.50 -9.79 6.82
N SER A 40 1.14 -10.86 6.13
CA SER A 40 0.18 -11.85 6.64
C SER A 40 0.67 -12.53 7.92
N GLU A 41 1.97 -12.88 7.97
CA GLU A 41 2.59 -13.42 9.18
C GLU A 41 2.56 -12.41 10.34
N ASP A 42 2.86 -11.14 10.07
CA ASP A 42 2.88 -10.09 11.07
C ASP A 42 1.48 -9.80 11.63
N VAL A 43 0.45 -9.75 10.78
CA VAL A 43 -0.95 -9.58 11.21
C VAL A 43 -1.36 -10.70 12.16
N VAL A 44 -1.13 -11.98 11.80
CA VAL A 44 -1.45 -13.13 12.64
C VAL A 44 -0.69 -13.09 13.97
N ARG A 45 0.59 -12.70 13.95
CA ARG A 45 1.40 -12.63 15.18
C ARG A 45 0.99 -11.48 16.08
N LEU A 46 0.66 -10.31 15.52
CA LEU A 46 0.23 -9.14 16.30
C LEU A 46 -1.10 -9.37 17.01
N ASP A 47 -2.00 -10.15 16.42
CA ASP A 47 -3.29 -10.50 17.03
C ASP A 47 -3.13 -11.46 18.23
N GLY A 48 -2.15 -12.37 18.20
CA GLY A 48 -1.95 -13.41 19.21
C GLY A 48 -0.88 -13.14 20.28
N LEU A 49 -0.21 -11.96 20.27
CA LEU A 49 0.94 -11.72 21.15
C LEU A 49 0.57 -11.04 22.48
N ASP A 50 0.80 -11.78 23.58
CA ASP A 50 0.70 -11.29 24.97
C ASP A 50 1.97 -10.55 25.46
N LYS A 51 3.06 -10.52 24.68
CA LYS A 51 4.36 -9.99 25.12
C LYS A 51 4.69 -8.66 24.44
N ASP A 52 4.66 -7.57 25.20
CA ASP A 52 4.87 -6.20 24.69
C ASP A 52 6.15 -6.02 23.89
N HIS A 53 7.28 -6.61 24.32
CA HIS A 53 8.56 -6.45 23.61
C HIS A 53 8.58 -7.12 22.22
N LEU A 54 7.89 -8.26 22.05
CA LEU A 54 7.75 -8.91 20.74
C LEU A 54 6.77 -8.14 19.86
N ARG A 55 5.71 -7.58 20.46
CA ARG A 55 4.75 -6.73 19.73
C ARG A 55 5.44 -5.54 19.06
N VAL A 56 6.35 -4.86 19.74
CA VAL A 56 7.15 -3.78 19.16
C VAL A 56 8.00 -4.24 17.97
N VAL A 57 8.59 -5.43 18.04
CA VAL A 57 9.40 -5.98 16.93
C VAL A 57 8.55 -6.25 15.69
N TYR A 58 7.42 -6.95 15.86
CA TYR A 58 6.51 -7.25 14.75
C TYR A 58 5.83 -6.00 14.19
N ALA A 59 5.48 -5.06 15.06
CA ALA A 59 4.94 -3.77 14.67
C ALA A 59 5.88 -3.00 13.71
N ARG A 60 7.17 -2.92 14.05
CA ARG A 60 8.18 -2.27 13.19
C ARG A 60 8.46 -3.05 11.91
N ARG A 61 8.36 -4.38 11.95
CA ARG A 61 8.51 -5.23 10.77
C ARG A 61 7.35 -5.01 9.81
N PHE A 62 6.13 -5.08 10.31
CA PHE A 62 4.91 -4.80 9.58
C PHE A 62 4.94 -3.41 8.89
N GLU A 63 5.27 -2.37 9.65
CA GLU A 63 5.42 -1.01 9.11
C GLU A 63 6.42 -0.96 7.95
N ARG A 64 7.57 -1.62 8.08
CA ARG A 64 8.58 -1.69 7.01
C ARG A 64 8.05 -2.33 5.74
N HIS A 65 7.24 -3.38 5.84
CA HIS A 65 6.67 -4.05 4.67
C HIS A 65 5.68 -3.14 3.94
N LEU A 66 4.80 -2.45 4.66
CA LEU A 66 3.90 -1.45 4.06
C LEU A 66 4.69 -0.30 3.40
N VAL A 67 5.73 0.21 4.07
CA VAL A 67 6.64 1.23 3.51
C VAL A 67 7.27 0.73 2.21
N SER A 68 7.72 -0.53 2.17
CA SER A 68 8.29 -1.14 0.97
C SER A 68 7.28 -1.20 -0.18
N VAL A 69 6.04 -1.60 0.09
CA VAL A 69 4.97 -1.64 -0.92
C VAL A 69 4.70 -0.25 -1.50
N VAL A 70 4.51 0.77 -0.65
CA VAL A 70 4.29 2.16 -1.10
C VAL A 70 5.46 2.69 -1.92
N THR A 71 6.69 2.46 -1.45
CA THR A 71 7.91 2.88 -2.15
C THR A 71 7.99 2.27 -3.54
N ASN A 72 7.81 0.96 -3.64
CA ASN A 72 7.86 0.24 -4.91
C ASN A 72 6.72 0.66 -5.85
N ALA A 73 5.51 0.93 -5.34
CA ALA A 73 4.39 1.44 -6.13
C ALA A 73 4.70 2.84 -6.69
N THR A 74 5.26 3.74 -5.85
CA THR A 74 5.69 5.07 -6.28
C THR A 74 6.72 5.00 -7.42
N CYS A 75 7.70 4.12 -7.27
CA CYS A 75 8.76 3.93 -8.27
C CYS A 75 8.20 3.33 -9.57
N PHE A 76 7.32 2.33 -9.47
CA PHE A 76 6.72 1.71 -10.63
C PHE A 76 5.82 2.67 -11.41
N LEU A 77 5.04 3.50 -10.74
CA LEU A 77 4.26 4.56 -11.40
C LEU A 77 5.15 5.54 -12.18
N ARG A 78 6.30 5.92 -11.61
CA ARG A 78 7.29 6.74 -12.33
C ARG A 78 7.84 6.03 -13.57
N ASP A 79 8.15 4.75 -13.46
CA ASP A 79 8.63 3.94 -14.58
C ASP A 79 7.57 3.83 -15.69
N LEU A 80 6.28 3.87 -15.31
CA LEU A 80 5.14 3.93 -16.23
C LEU A 80 4.83 5.35 -16.77
N GLY A 81 5.63 6.36 -16.39
CA GLY A 81 5.50 7.73 -16.86
C GLY A 81 4.52 8.61 -16.07
N VAL A 82 4.08 8.20 -14.89
CA VAL A 82 3.27 9.03 -14.00
C VAL A 82 4.16 10.07 -13.33
N GLU A 83 3.95 11.35 -13.64
CA GLU A 83 4.78 12.45 -13.14
C GLU A 83 4.62 12.68 -11.64
N ASP A 84 3.40 12.56 -11.11
CA ASP A 84 3.07 12.76 -9.70
C ASP A 84 2.31 11.55 -9.10
N PRO A 85 3.00 10.47 -8.71
CA PRO A 85 2.40 9.35 -8.01
C PRO A 85 1.69 9.73 -6.70
N ALA A 86 2.16 10.78 -6.00
CA ALA A 86 1.50 11.21 -4.76
C ALA A 86 0.11 11.77 -5.04
N ALA A 87 -0.03 12.60 -6.07
CA ALA A 87 -1.34 13.09 -6.50
C ALA A 87 -2.25 11.94 -6.95
N ALA A 88 -1.71 10.94 -7.66
CA ALA A 88 -2.45 9.75 -8.07
C ALA A 88 -2.98 8.97 -6.86
N PHE A 89 -2.17 8.74 -5.83
CA PHE A 89 -2.60 8.07 -4.59
C PHE A 89 -3.68 8.86 -3.85
N VAL A 90 -3.57 10.19 -3.79
CA VAL A 90 -4.57 11.04 -3.14
C VAL A 90 -5.90 10.97 -3.89
N ALA A 91 -5.88 11.06 -5.22
CA ALA A 91 -7.09 10.98 -6.04
C ALA A 91 -7.77 9.60 -5.88
N GLU A 92 -7.01 8.51 -5.83
CA GLU A 92 -7.54 7.17 -5.62
C GLU A 92 -8.14 7.01 -4.22
N TRP A 93 -7.47 7.51 -3.18
CA TRP A 93 -7.98 7.50 -1.82
C TRP A 93 -9.30 8.28 -1.70
N GLU A 94 -9.41 9.47 -2.33
CA GLU A 94 -10.64 10.27 -2.36
C GLU A 94 -11.76 9.52 -3.11
N ARG A 95 -11.44 8.87 -4.25
CA ARG A 95 -12.37 8.04 -5.01
C ARG A 95 -12.91 6.87 -4.16
N ALA A 96 -12.02 6.18 -3.45
CA ALA A 96 -12.38 5.08 -2.56
C ALA A 96 -13.24 5.55 -1.38
N ALA A 97 -12.98 6.72 -0.80
CA ALA A 97 -13.77 7.30 0.27
C ALA A 97 -15.22 7.63 -0.17
N ILE A 98 -15.39 8.05 -1.41
CA ILE A 98 -16.72 8.28 -2.00
C ILE A 98 -17.45 6.95 -2.26
N LYS A 99 -16.76 5.96 -2.84
CA LYS A 99 -17.32 4.65 -3.21
C LYS A 99 -17.66 3.81 -1.97
N HIS A 100 -16.82 3.89 -0.92
CA HIS A 100 -16.91 3.07 0.29
C HIS A 100 -16.83 3.95 1.56
N PRO A 101 -17.88 4.73 1.88
CA PRO A 101 -17.85 5.66 3.02
C PRO A 101 -17.57 4.92 4.34
N GLY A 102 -16.52 5.35 5.06
CA GLY A 102 -16.11 4.78 6.35
C GLY A 102 -15.42 3.39 6.25
N MET A 103 -15.12 2.91 5.04
CA MET A 103 -14.48 1.62 4.79
C MET A 103 -13.12 1.75 4.08
N THR A 104 -12.57 2.96 3.92
CA THR A 104 -11.18 3.14 3.47
C THR A 104 -10.21 2.56 4.48
N LEU A 105 -9.04 2.09 4.04
CA LEU A 105 -8.13 1.32 4.91
C LEU A 105 -7.48 2.16 6.03
N ASP A 106 -7.55 3.47 5.97
CA ASP A 106 -7.16 4.41 7.03
C ASP A 106 -8.24 4.61 8.12
N CYS A 107 -9.47 4.14 7.90
CA CYS A 107 -10.58 4.19 8.86
C CYS A 107 -10.49 3.07 9.91
N ASP A 108 -11.25 3.22 11.01
CA ASP A 108 -11.36 2.20 12.07
C ASP A 108 -12.23 0.99 11.69
N GLY A 109 -13.08 1.10 10.65
CA GLY A 109 -14.05 0.06 10.26
C GLY A 109 -13.42 -1.27 9.83
N PRO A 110 -12.50 -1.31 8.83
CA PRO A 110 -11.90 -2.56 8.40
C PRO A 110 -10.99 -3.17 9.46
N THR A 111 -10.99 -4.51 9.58
CA THR A 111 -9.98 -5.26 10.34
C THR A 111 -8.67 -5.34 9.55
N ASP A 112 -7.55 -5.69 10.19
CA ASP A 112 -6.27 -5.88 9.50
C ASP A 112 -6.30 -7.06 8.53
N GLU A 113 -7.11 -8.07 8.79
CA GLU A 113 -7.38 -9.16 7.85
C GLU A 113 -8.07 -8.65 6.57
N VAL A 114 -9.10 -7.79 6.69
CA VAL A 114 -9.80 -7.19 5.54
C VAL A 114 -8.84 -6.28 4.75
N ARG A 115 -8.00 -5.50 5.44
CA ARG A 115 -6.96 -4.68 4.80
C ARG A 115 -5.99 -5.53 4.01
N PHE A 116 -5.56 -6.65 4.58
CA PHE A 116 -4.67 -7.59 3.92
C PHE A 116 -5.29 -8.14 2.62
N TYR A 117 -6.55 -8.60 2.69
CA TYR A 117 -7.22 -9.15 1.50
C TYR A 117 -7.40 -8.11 0.40
N ALA A 118 -7.77 -6.88 0.75
CA ALA A 118 -7.88 -5.80 -0.22
C ALA A 118 -6.52 -5.52 -0.91
N LEU A 119 -5.43 -5.42 -0.15
CA LEU A 119 -4.10 -5.20 -0.72
C LEU A 119 -3.64 -6.38 -1.60
N ALA A 120 -3.92 -7.62 -1.18
CA ALA A 120 -3.55 -8.82 -1.93
C ALA A 120 -4.32 -8.94 -3.25
N GLU A 121 -5.60 -8.55 -3.27
CA GLU A 121 -6.42 -8.47 -4.47
C GLU A 121 -5.79 -7.55 -5.52
N GLU A 122 -5.47 -6.32 -5.14
CA GLU A 122 -4.90 -5.33 -6.07
C GLU A 122 -3.51 -5.73 -6.57
N VAL A 123 -2.67 -6.35 -5.75
CA VAL A 123 -1.38 -6.91 -6.21
C VAL A 123 -1.61 -8.01 -7.25
N GLY A 124 -2.65 -8.82 -7.09
CA GLY A 124 -3.07 -9.82 -8.07
C GLY A 124 -3.55 -9.19 -9.38
N GLU A 125 -4.29 -8.07 -9.31
CA GLU A 125 -4.77 -7.33 -10.49
C GLU A 125 -3.62 -6.67 -11.26
N VAL A 126 -2.60 -6.13 -10.58
CA VAL A 126 -1.37 -5.69 -11.25
C VAL A 126 -0.72 -6.87 -11.99
N ALA A 127 -0.58 -8.03 -11.36
CA ALA A 127 -0.01 -9.20 -12.02
C ALA A 127 -0.85 -9.62 -13.26
N ALA A 128 -2.18 -9.57 -13.16
CA ALA A 128 -3.09 -9.83 -14.27
C ALA A 128 -2.94 -8.81 -15.41
N SER A 129 -2.76 -7.51 -15.08
CA SER A 129 -2.57 -6.45 -16.07
C SER A 129 -1.31 -6.62 -16.92
N LEU A 130 -0.31 -7.32 -16.40
CA LEU A 130 0.98 -7.60 -17.04
C LEU A 130 0.99 -8.91 -17.84
N THR A 131 -0.13 -9.63 -17.91
CA THR A 131 -0.21 -10.89 -18.67
C THR A 131 -0.14 -10.66 -20.18
N TYR A 132 0.20 -11.72 -20.92
CA TYR A 132 0.21 -11.71 -22.38
C TYR A 132 -1.14 -11.27 -22.97
N ASP A 133 -2.24 -11.77 -22.44
CA ASP A 133 -3.59 -11.48 -22.96
C ASP A 133 -3.92 -10.00 -22.82
N ASN A 134 -3.57 -9.37 -21.69
CA ASN A 134 -3.78 -7.94 -21.50
C ASN A 134 -2.87 -7.10 -22.42
N ALA A 135 -1.58 -7.44 -22.49
CA ALA A 135 -0.60 -6.74 -23.33
C ALA A 135 -0.97 -6.80 -24.84
N ASN A 136 -1.70 -7.83 -25.28
CA ASN A 136 -2.16 -8.00 -26.66
C ASN A 136 -3.63 -7.64 -26.87
N SER A 137 -4.27 -6.98 -25.89
CA SER A 137 -5.69 -6.58 -25.95
C SER A 137 -6.66 -7.76 -26.18
N THR A 138 -6.28 -8.97 -25.79
CA THR A 138 -7.10 -10.18 -25.90
C THR A 138 -7.69 -10.62 -24.56
N GLY A 139 -7.32 -9.94 -23.46
CA GLY A 139 -7.70 -10.28 -22.08
C GLY A 139 -8.54 -9.20 -21.40
N HIS A 140 -8.29 -8.98 -20.13
CA HIS A 140 -9.16 -8.22 -19.21
C HIS A 140 -9.16 -6.70 -19.37
N ASN A 141 -8.41 -6.10 -20.29
CA ASN A 141 -8.24 -4.65 -20.45
C ASN A 141 -7.88 -3.91 -19.14
N ALA A 142 -7.16 -4.57 -18.26
CA ALA A 142 -6.73 -3.96 -17.01
C ALA A 142 -5.73 -2.83 -17.28
N ASP A 143 -5.92 -1.70 -16.61
CA ASP A 143 -5.01 -0.55 -16.68
C ASP A 143 -3.93 -0.70 -15.60
N THR A 144 -2.72 -1.08 -16.00
CA THR A 144 -1.60 -1.27 -15.08
C THR A 144 -1.34 -0.04 -14.22
N ILE A 145 -1.50 1.18 -14.74
CA ILE A 145 -1.32 2.41 -13.95
C ILE A 145 -2.39 2.50 -12.87
N ALA A 146 -3.65 2.20 -13.20
CA ALA A 146 -4.74 2.22 -12.24
C ALA A 146 -4.50 1.20 -11.12
N GLU A 147 -4.15 -0.06 -11.47
CA GLU A 147 -3.92 -1.12 -10.48
C GLU A 147 -2.71 -0.83 -9.57
N VAL A 148 -1.59 -0.35 -10.13
CA VAL A 148 -0.42 0.07 -9.33
C VAL A 148 -0.79 1.24 -8.41
N THR A 149 -1.63 2.17 -8.87
CA THR A 149 -2.11 3.29 -8.05
C THR A 149 -2.94 2.79 -6.86
N GLN A 150 -3.82 1.80 -7.08
CA GLN A 150 -4.62 1.20 -6.01
C GLN A 150 -3.74 0.49 -4.98
N VAL A 151 -2.76 -0.33 -5.42
CA VAL A 151 -1.78 -0.97 -4.51
C VAL A 151 -1.10 0.07 -3.62
N GLY A 152 -0.58 1.16 -4.20
CA GLY A 152 0.11 2.21 -3.46
C GLY A 152 -0.80 2.96 -2.49
N ALA A 153 -2.00 3.32 -2.93
CA ALA A 153 -2.98 4.03 -2.11
C ALA A 153 -3.48 3.18 -0.93
N LEU A 154 -3.77 1.89 -1.14
CA LEU A 154 -4.19 0.96 -0.08
C LEU A 154 -3.08 0.73 0.96
N ALA A 155 -1.86 0.45 0.53
CA ALA A 155 -0.73 0.27 1.44
C ALA A 155 -0.45 1.55 2.25
N LEU A 156 -0.54 2.73 1.63
CA LEU A 156 -0.37 4.02 2.29
C LEU A 156 -1.49 4.30 3.30
N ALA A 157 -2.75 4.02 2.95
CA ALA A 157 -3.88 4.18 3.85
C ALA A 157 -3.74 3.30 5.10
N TRP A 158 -3.36 2.03 4.91
CA TRP A 158 -3.12 1.12 6.03
C TRP A 158 -1.95 1.59 6.91
N LEU A 159 -0.86 2.07 6.31
CA LEU A 159 0.29 2.62 7.03
C LEU A 159 -0.10 3.85 7.88
N VAL A 160 -0.90 4.77 7.33
CA VAL A 160 -1.39 5.95 8.05
C VAL A 160 -2.24 5.54 9.26
N ARG A 161 -3.16 4.58 9.08
CA ARG A 161 -3.98 4.03 10.15
C ARG A 161 -3.14 3.42 11.26
N TYR A 162 -2.15 2.62 10.86
CA TYR A 162 -1.28 1.91 11.79
C TYR A 162 -0.45 2.88 12.66
N GLN A 163 0.15 3.89 12.06
CA GLN A 163 0.93 4.91 12.76
C GLN A 163 0.07 5.78 13.67
N GLY A 164 -1.11 6.22 13.21
CA GLY A 164 -2.04 7.02 14.03
C GLY A 164 -2.62 6.24 15.22
N GLY A 165 -2.68 4.91 15.16
CA GLY A 165 -3.04 4.04 16.28
C GLY A 165 -1.96 3.97 17.35
N ASN A 166 -0.70 3.92 16.95
CA ASN A 166 0.45 3.85 17.87
C ASN A 166 0.67 5.15 18.65
N GLU A 167 0.52 6.32 18.00
CA GLU A 167 0.63 7.63 18.67
C GLU A 167 -0.40 7.80 19.80
N ARG A 168 -1.62 7.28 19.63
CA ARG A 168 -2.67 7.33 20.67
C ARG A 168 -2.42 6.40 21.85
N SER A 169 -1.58 5.40 21.72
CA SER A 169 -1.26 4.45 22.79
C SER A 169 -0.10 4.92 23.69
N GLU A 170 0.77 5.79 23.19
CA GLU A 170 1.89 6.35 23.96
C GLU A 170 1.46 7.51 24.89
N ASP A 171 0.32 8.14 24.64
CA ASP A 171 -0.26 9.23 25.44
C ASP A 171 -1.14 8.74 26.61
N ARG A 172 -1.22 7.45 26.90
CA ARG A 172 -2.00 6.86 28.01
C ARG A 172 -1.13 6.20 29.06
#